data_b0d629c1aa629d1b7cdc5e6db68a3f64
#
_entry.id   b0d629c1aa629d1b7cdc5e6db68a3f64
#
_cell.length_a   1.000
_cell.length_b   1.000
_cell.length_c   1.000
_cell.angle_alpha   90.00
_cell.angle_beta   90.00
_cell.angle_gamma   90.00
#
_symmetry.space_group_name_H-M   'P 1'
#
loop_
_entity.id
_entity.type
_entity.pdbx_description
1 polymer ?
#
loop_
_entity_poly.entity_id
_entity_poly.type
_entity_poly.pdbx_seq_one_letter_code
_entity_poly.pdbx_strand_id
1 'polypeptide(L)' 'MILNQGKLAGGLADELIAIVRKYDETLYMSTVIGVLELVKQQLIQENVEDDDE' A
#
# COMPACT_ATOMS: atom_id res chain seq x y z
N MET A 1 3.69 -23.06 -9.20
CA MET A 1 3.27 -22.09 -10.12
C MET A 1 3.88 -20.74 -9.82
N ILE A 2 4.25 -20.01 -10.83
CA ILE A 2 4.91 -18.75 -10.63
C ILE A 2 3.95 -17.63 -10.97
N LEU A 3 3.73 -16.76 -10.02
CA LEU A 3 2.88 -15.62 -10.24
C LEU A 3 3.70 -14.45 -10.75
N ASN A 4 3.08 -13.66 -11.59
CA ASN A 4 3.77 -12.48 -12.10
C ASN A 4 3.65 -11.37 -11.08
N GLN A 5 4.67 -11.23 -10.26
CA GLN A 5 4.66 -10.25 -9.18
C GLN A 5 4.53 -8.83 -9.70
N GLY A 6 5.16 -8.54 -10.83
CA GLY A 6 5.06 -7.19 -11.38
C GLY A 6 3.65 -6.83 -11.77
N LYS A 7 2.95 -7.76 -12.40
CA LYS A 7 1.57 -7.51 -12.77
C LYS A 7 0.69 -7.36 -11.57
N LEU A 8 0.88 -8.23 -10.58
CA LEU A 8 0.08 -8.16 -9.37
C LEU A 8 0.35 -6.89 -8.61
N ALA A 9 1.61 -6.47 -8.57
CA ALA A 9 1.95 -5.23 -7.89
C ALA A 9 1.32 -4.04 -8.59
N GLY A 10 1.30 -4.05 -9.92
CA GLY A 10 0.65 -2.97 -10.66
C GLY A 10 -0.83 -2.91 -10.37
N GLY A 11 -1.47 -4.08 -10.29
CA GLY A 11 -2.89 -4.10 -9.97
C GLY A 11 -3.17 -3.58 -8.58
N LEU A 12 -2.33 -3.95 -7.62
CA LEU A 12 -2.49 -3.45 -6.27
C LEU A 12 -2.30 -1.94 -6.23
N ALA A 13 -1.28 -1.44 -6.92
CA ALA A 13 -1.05 -0.01 -6.95
C ALA A 13 -2.24 0.73 -7.53
N ASP A 14 -2.81 0.19 -8.61
CA ASP A 14 -3.97 0.83 -9.24
C ASP A 14 -5.14 0.88 -8.28
N GLU A 15 -5.37 -0.19 -7.55
CA GLU A 15 -6.47 -0.21 -6.59
C GLU A 15 -6.24 0.76 -5.47
N LEU A 16 -5.01 0.86 -4.99
CA LEU A 16 -4.71 1.81 -3.93
C LEU A 16 -4.91 3.24 -4.39
N ILE A 17 -4.48 3.53 -5.61
CA ILE A 17 -4.66 4.86 -6.16
C ILE A 17 -6.15 5.18 -6.29
N ALA A 18 -6.94 4.21 -6.71
CA ALA A 18 -8.37 4.44 -6.84
C ALA A 18 -8.99 4.74 -5.48
N ILE A 19 -8.56 4.04 -4.45
CA ILE A 19 -9.07 4.30 -3.10
C ILE A 19 -8.64 5.68 -2.63
N VAL A 20 -7.38 6.03 -2.85
CA VAL A 20 -6.88 7.33 -2.45
C VAL A 20 -7.69 8.45 -3.09
N ARG A 21 -8.04 8.26 -4.36
CA ARG A 21 -8.79 9.29 -5.08
C ARG A 21 -10.16 9.54 -4.49
N LYS A 22 -10.72 8.57 -3.80
CA LYS A 22 -12.00 8.78 -3.16
C LYS A 22 -11.91 9.80 -2.04
N TYR A 23 -10.72 10.00 -1.50
CA TYR A 23 -10.52 10.93 -0.41
C TYR A 23 -9.90 12.24 -0.86
N ASP A 24 -9.80 12.43 -2.18
CA ASP A 24 -9.08 13.54 -2.73
C ASP A 24 -9.62 14.87 -2.26
N GLU A 25 -10.91 14.98 -2.06
CA GLU A 25 -11.49 16.24 -1.64
C GLU A 25 -11.67 16.36 -0.14
N THR A 26 -11.36 15.31 0.59
CA THR A 26 -11.52 15.36 2.03
C THR A 26 -10.22 15.39 2.77
N LEU A 27 -9.15 14.91 2.16
CA LEU A 27 -7.86 14.86 2.83
C LEU A 27 -6.81 15.54 2.00
N TYR A 28 -5.91 16.21 2.67
CA TYR A 28 -4.76 16.78 1.98
C TYR A 28 -3.87 15.65 1.50
N MET A 29 -3.19 15.88 0.40
CA MET A 29 -2.30 14.86 -0.13
C MET A 29 -1.19 14.52 0.86
N SER A 30 -0.69 15.49 1.60
CA SER A 30 0.34 15.21 2.59
C SER A 30 -0.19 14.25 3.66
N THR A 31 -1.46 14.39 4.03
CA THR A 31 -2.06 13.48 4.99
C THR A 31 -2.17 12.08 4.40
N VAL A 32 -2.55 11.98 3.14
CA VAL A 32 -2.67 10.69 2.48
C VAL A 32 -1.32 10.00 2.44
N ILE A 33 -0.28 10.74 2.09
CA ILE A 33 1.05 10.15 2.03
C ILE A 33 1.49 9.68 3.41
N GLY A 34 1.18 10.47 4.45
CA GLY A 34 1.48 10.05 5.80
C GLY A 34 0.77 8.78 6.21
N VAL A 35 -0.50 8.66 5.83
CA VAL A 35 -1.27 7.45 6.12
C VAL A 35 -0.67 6.25 5.39
N LEU A 36 -0.25 6.44 4.16
CA LEU A 36 0.36 5.34 3.41
C LEU A 36 1.66 4.89 4.08
N GLU A 37 2.41 5.83 4.64
CA GLU A 37 3.61 5.46 5.37
C GLU A 37 3.26 4.65 6.62
N LEU A 38 2.20 5.03 7.31
CA LEU A 38 1.78 4.27 8.49
C LEU A 38 1.36 2.86 8.09
N VAL A 39 0.64 2.73 7.00
CA VAL A 39 0.23 1.42 6.52
C VAL A 39 1.46 0.59 6.18
N LYS A 40 2.41 1.21 5.52
CA LYS A 40 3.64 0.52 5.17
C LYS A 40 4.34 0.01 6.43
N GLN A 41 4.44 0.85 7.45
CA GLN A 41 5.09 0.45 8.69
C GLN A 41 4.36 -0.70 9.36
N GLN A 42 3.05 -0.66 9.32
CA GLN A 42 2.27 -1.71 9.92
C GLN A 42 2.47 -3.04 9.20
N LEU A 43 2.51 -3.00 7.87
CA LEU A 43 2.73 -4.22 7.11
C LEU A 43 4.12 -4.79 7.36
N ILE A 44 5.12 -3.93 7.48
CA ILE A 44 6.45 -4.38 7.79
C ILE A 44 6.46 -5.05 9.16
N GLN A 45 5.76 -4.45 10.12
CA GLN A 45 5.73 -5.00 11.46
C GLN A 45 5.03 -6.35 11.51
N GLU A 46 3.98 -6.50 10.73
CA GLU A 46 3.26 -7.76 10.69
C GLU A 46 4.09 -8.87 10.07
N ASN A 47 4.98 -8.52 9.16
CA ASN A 47 5.77 -9.52 8.48
C ASN A 47 7.07 -9.83 9.16
N VAL A 48 7.42 -9.07 10.16
CA VAL A 48 8.68 -9.30 10.84
C VAL A 48 8.82 -10.70 11.33
N GLU A 49 7.73 -11.26 11.83
CA GLU A 49 7.80 -12.58 12.35
C GLU A 49 7.94 -13.61 11.30
N ASP A 50 7.38 -13.37 10.14
CA ASP A 50 7.46 -14.30 9.09
C ASP A 50 8.71 -14.21 8.37
N ASP A 51 9.39 -13.17 8.45
CA ASP A 51 10.39 -12.92 7.68
C ASP A 51 11.51 -13.70 7.88
N ASP A 52 11.91 -14.17 8.32
CA ASP A 52 12.87 -14.94 8.45
C ASP A 52 13.88 -14.76 7.71
N GLU A 53 14.11 -14.21 7.20
CA GLU A 53 15.07 -14.02 6.61
C GLU A 53 15.71 -13.90 6.67
#